data_e8fcb964ea5b68fc059082b916312410
#
_entry.id   e8fcb964ea5b68fc059082b916312410
#
_cell.length_a   1.000
_cell.length_b   1.000
_cell.length_c   1.000
_cell.angle_alpha   90.00
_cell.angle_beta   90.00
_cell.angle_gamma   90.00
#
_symmetry.space_group_name_H-M   'P 1'
#
loop_
_entity.id
_entity.type
_entity.pdbx_description
1 polymer ?
#
loop_
_entity_poly.entity_id
_entity_poly.type
_entity_poly.pdbx_seq_one_letter_code
_entity_poly.pdbx_strand_id
1 'polypeptide(L)'
;MPSTGFFQERDFSWVSTPIITASDCEGAGEMFRVTTLDVGDAASRDAALDFFGKAAYLTVSGQLEGEAFACALSNIYTFGPTFRAENSNTTRHAAEFWMVEPEMAFCDLYGDMDMAEAFVRFLVGDALENSAEEVEFLTRFVDKGLRERLEHVKETPFVRCSYTEAVDILLKSGKTFDYPVSWGINLQSEHERFLTEEHFKCPVIVYNYPKEIKPFYMRLNEDGRTVTAMDVLVPGIGEIVGGSQREERLDILEENMRRMGMNEEAYRWYADLRRYGTVPHAGFGAGFERLLMFVTGVTNIRDVLPFARTPRNCEF
;
A
#
# COMPACT_ATOMS: atom_id res chain seq x y z
N MET A 1 12.19 16.20 3.70
CA MET A 1 12.11 15.08 2.74
C MET A 1 11.14 15.44 1.63
N PRO A 2 11.38 15.06 0.35
CA PRO A 2 10.50 15.43 -0.76
C PRO A 2 9.05 15.01 -0.54
N SER A 3 8.82 13.77 -0.08
CA SER A 3 7.47 13.25 0.20
C SER A 3 6.67 14.11 1.18
N THR A 4 7.28 14.60 2.25
CA THR A 4 6.59 15.48 3.20
C THR A 4 6.31 16.86 2.60
N GLY A 5 7.23 17.42 1.81
CA GLY A 5 7.04 18.68 1.07
C GLY A 5 5.85 18.60 0.13
N PHE A 6 5.71 17.51 -0.64
CA PHE A 6 4.60 17.30 -1.56
C PHE A 6 3.23 17.44 -0.90
N PHE A 7 3.04 16.82 0.26
CA PHE A 7 1.77 16.86 0.99
C PHE A 7 1.55 18.19 1.71
N GLN A 8 2.60 18.77 2.33
CA GLN A 8 2.48 20.06 3.02
C GLN A 8 2.13 21.22 2.08
N GLU A 9 2.68 21.21 0.86
CA GLU A 9 2.33 22.21 -0.17
C GLU A 9 0.89 22.09 -0.69
N ARG A 10 0.20 20.98 -0.35
CA ARG A 10 -1.21 20.70 -0.71
C ARG A 10 -2.15 20.72 0.48
N ASP A 11 -1.74 21.41 1.56
CA ASP A 11 -2.54 21.57 2.78
C ASP A 11 -2.87 20.24 3.49
N PHE A 12 -2.03 19.22 3.36
CA PHE A 12 -2.16 18.01 4.16
C PHE A 12 -1.50 18.18 5.53
N SER A 13 -2.18 17.72 6.56
CA SER A 13 -1.65 17.63 7.91
C SER A 13 -0.93 16.31 8.14
N TRP A 14 0.33 16.34 8.59
CA TRP A 14 0.99 15.14 9.06
C TRP A 14 0.39 14.72 10.41
N VAL A 15 0.09 13.42 10.55
CA VAL A 15 -0.40 12.84 11.80
C VAL A 15 0.43 11.62 12.19
N SER A 16 0.60 11.41 13.50
CA SER A 16 1.28 10.24 14.03
C SER A 16 0.23 9.26 14.56
N THR A 17 0.08 8.14 13.89
CA THR A 17 -0.76 7.03 14.34
C THR A 17 0.01 6.06 15.23
N PRO A 18 -0.65 5.37 16.18
CA PRO A 18 0.00 4.37 17.03
C PRO A 18 0.59 3.22 16.22
N ILE A 19 1.80 2.78 16.57
CA ILE A 19 2.41 1.57 15.98
C ILE A 19 2.04 0.30 16.73
N ILE A 20 1.47 0.41 17.94
CA ILE A 20 0.89 -0.71 18.70
C ILE A 20 -0.61 -0.65 18.54
N THR A 21 -1.22 -1.70 18.01
CA THR A 21 -2.65 -1.76 17.71
C THR A 21 -3.26 -3.07 18.17
N ALA A 22 -4.57 -3.07 18.41
CA ALA A 22 -5.36 -4.28 18.63
C ALA A 22 -6.17 -4.68 17.37
N SER A 23 -6.03 -3.93 16.27
CA SER A 23 -6.81 -4.11 15.04
C SER A 23 -5.87 -4.39 13.87
N ASP A 24 -6.17 -5.42 13.09
CA ASP A 24 -5.47 -5.71 11.84
C ASP A 24 -6.07 -4.90 10.70
N CYS A 25 -5.32 -3.98 10.12
CA CYS A 25 -5.80 -3.15 9.01
C CYS A 25 -6.18 -3.98 7.78
N GLU A 26 -5.48 -5.05 7.48
CA GLU A 26 -5.74 -5.88 6.30
C GLU A 26 -6.76 -7.00 6.56
N GLY A 27 -7.06 -7.29 7.84
CA GLY A 27 -8.05 -8.30 8.24
C GLY A 27 -7.60 -9.75 8.10
N ALA A 28 -6.40 -10.00 7.60
CA ALA A 28 -5.77 -11.31 7.44
C ALA A 28 -4.25 -11.20 7.53
N GLY A 29 -3.75 -10.09 8.08
CA GLY A 29 -2.34 -9.78 8.14
C GLY A 29 -1.59 -10.64 9.15
N GLU A 30 -0.40 -11.04 8.78
CA GLU A 30 0.54 -11.65 9.71
C GLU A 30 1.21 -10.55 10.53
N MET A 31 0.71 -10.32 11.76
CA MET A 31 1.21 -9.28 12.65
C MET A 31 2.19 -9.82 13.69
N PHE A 32 3.22 -9.05 14.00
CA PHE A 32 4.08 -9.31 15.16
C PHE A 32 3.34 -9.02 16.46
N ARG A 33 3.24 -10.01 17.33
CA ARG A 33 2.62 -9.85 18.66
C ARG A 33 3.52 -9.01 19.57
N VAL A 34 2.92 -8.04 20.26
CA VAL A 34 3.53 -7.28 21.34
C VAL A 34 3.04 -7.84 22.68
N THR A 35 3.94 -8.28 23.54
CA THR A 35 3.59 -8.87 24.84
C THR A 35 4.67 -8.56 25.88
N THR A 36 4.25 -8.40 27.14
CA THR A 36 5.15 -8.31 28.29
C THR A 36 5.20 -9.62 29.08
N LEU A 37 4.41 -10.62 28.68
CA LEU A 37 4.40 -11.94 29.29
C LEU A 37 5.54 -12.80 28.74
N ASP A 38 6.09 -13.66 29.62
CA ASP A 38 7.14 -14.58 29.22
C ASP A 38 6.58 -15.65 28.27
N VAL A 39 7.17 -15.80 27.07
CA VAL A 39 6.67 -16.70 26.00
C VAL A 39 6.64 -18.17 26.46
N GLY A 40 7.44 -18.55 27.46
CA GLY A 40 7.47 -19.89 28.08
C GLY A 40 6.39 -20.14 29.10
N ASP A 41 5.66 -19.12 29.56
CA ASP A 41 4.65 -19.25 30.62
C ASP A 41 3.27 -19.61 30.02
N ALA A 42 2.53 -20.46 30.74
CA ALA A 42 1.14 -20.77 30.40
C ALA A 42 0.24 -19.52 30.45
N ALA A 43 0.54 -18.55 31.29
CA ALA A 43 -0.13 -17.25 31.38
C ALA A 43 -0.02 -16.44 30.07
N SER A 44 1.01 -16.65 29.24
CA SER A 44 1.19 -15.96 27.96
C SER A 44 0.08 -16.27 26.92
N ARG A 45 -0.74 -17.29 27.18
CA ARG A 45 -1.88 -17.66 26.33
C ARG A 45 -3.14 -16.85 26.64
N ASP A 46 -3.21 -16.23 27.82
CA ASP A 46 -4.34 -15.39 28.22
C ASP A 46 -3.97 -13.91 28.03
N ALA A 47 -4.46 -13.32 26.95
CA ALA A 47 -4.21 -11.92 26.63
C ALA A 47 -4.82 -10.94 27.66
N ALA A 48 -5.78 -11.39 28.49
CA ALA A 48 -6.35 -10.55 29.55
C ALA A 48 -5.34 -10.27 30.68
N LEU A 49 -4.29 -11.12 30.80
CA LEU A 49 -3.21 -10.93 31.77
C LEU A 49 -2.04 -10.10 31.22
N ASP A 50 -2.06 -9.75 29.92
CA ASP A 50 -1.01 -8.96 29.29
C ASP A 50 -1.17 -7.47 29.58
N PHE A 51 -0.16 -6.67 29.27
CA PHE A 51 -0.06 -5.23 29.60
C PHE A 51 -1.32 -4.42 29.22
N PHE A 52 -1.88 -4.66 28.04
CA PHE A 52 -3.08 -3.96 27.56
C PHE A 52 -4.41 -4.64 27.94
N GLY A 53 -4.39 -5.77 28.66
CA GLY A 53 -5.59 -6.56 28.97
C GLY A 53 -6.25 -7.19 27.74
N LYS A 54 -5.58 -7.21 26.60
CA LYS A 54 -5.96 -7.80 25.33
C LYS A 54 -4.74 -8.02 24.44
N ALA A 55 -4.92 -8.81 23.37
CA ALA A 55 -3.86 -9.00 22.39
C ALA A 55 -3.50 -7.68 21.71
N ALA A 56 -2.20 -7.40 21.60
CA ALA A 56 -1.65 -6.24 20.93
C ALA A 56 -0.56 -6.66 19.95
N TYR A 57 -0.41 -5.87 18.89
CA TYR A 57 0.45 -6.17 17.76
C TYR A 57 1.15 -4.92 17.25
N LEU A 58 2.23 -5.10 16.48
CA LEU A 58 2.79 -4.03 15.66
C LEU A 58 1.92 -3.84 14.43
N THR A 59 1.63 -2.59 14.09
CA THR A 59 0.72 -2.24 12.99
C THR A 59 1.29 -2.61 11.61
N VAL A 60 0.40 -3.00 10.70
CA VAL A 60 0.73 -3.23 9.28
C VAL A 60 0.48 -1.99 8.41
N SER A 61 -0.20 -0.95 8.96
CA SER A 61 -0.54 0.32 8.30
C SER A 61 -1.10 1.31 9.33
N GLY A 62 -0.89 2.59 9.12
CA GLY A 62 -1.53 3.66 9.90
C GLY A 62 -2.91 4.07 9.36
N GLN A 63 -3.45 3.35 8.37
CA GLN A 63 -4.64 3.75 7.63
C GLN A 63 -5.90 3.86 8.50
N LEU A 64 -6.23 2.84 9.31
CA LEU A 64 -7.52 2.83 10.03
C LEU A 64 -7.65 4.02 10.99
N GLU A 65 -6.58 4.32 11.73
CA GLU A 65 -6.51 5.49 12.59
C GLU A 65 -6.38 6.79 11.76
N GLY A 66 -5.69 6.72 10.60
CA GLY A 66 -5.60 7.81 9.63
C GLY A 66 -6.96 8.23 9.10
N GLU A 67 -7.88 7.30 8.81
CA GLU A 67 -9.25 7.61 8.40
C GLU A 67 -10.02 8.40 9.48
N ALA A 68 -9.81 8.09 10.77
CA ALA A 68 -10.40 8.86 11.85
C ALA A 68 -9.90 10.31 11.86
N PHE A 69 -8.59 10.52 11.63
CA PHE A 69 -8.03 11.86 11.48
C PHE A 69 -8.54 12.55 10.21
N ALA A 70 -8.65 11.87 9.08
CA ALA A 70 -9.17 12.44 7.84
C ALA A 70 -10.63 12.89 7.99
N CYS A 71 -11.48 12.13 8.65
CA CYS A 71 -12.85 12.53 8.97
C CYS A 71 -12.95 13.79 9.85
N ALA A 72 -11.89 14.12 10.60
CA ALA A 72 -11.85 15.28 11.48
C ALA A 72 -11.07 16.47 10.87
N LEU A 73 -10.01 16.23 10.10
CA LEU A 73 -9.04 17.23 9.65
C LEU A 73 -9.00 17.40 8.12
N SER A 74 -9.80 16.66 7.38
CA SER A 74 -9.88 16.60 5.92
C SER A 74 -8.71 15.83 5.27
N ASN A 75 -7.63 16.51 4.89
CA ASN A 75 -6.50 15.87 4.23
C ASN A 75 -5.37 15.63 5.24
N ILE A 76 -5.01 14.38 5.42
CA ILE A 76 -3.92 13.99 6.31
C ILE A 76 -2.94 13.05 5.58
N TYR A 77 -1.76 12.89 6.12
CA TYR A 77 -0.89 11.79 5.76
C TYR A 77 -0.13 11.27 6.99
N THR A 78 0.14 9.98 6.99
CA THR A 78 1.12 9.36 7.89
C THR A 78 2.44 9.18 7.16
N PHE A 79 3.54 9.21 7.88
CA PHE A 79 4.84 8.73 7.45
C PHE A 79 5.49 8.06 8.65
N GLY A 80 5.47 6.75 8.67
CA GLY A 80 5.85 5.98 9.84
C GLY A 80 6.21 4.52 9.54
N PRO A 81 6.78 3.82 10.53
CA PRO A 81 7.15 2.43 10.42
C PRO A 81 5.92 1.52 10.39
N THR A 82 5.98 0.49 9.57
CA THR A 82 5.00 -0.59 9.46
C THR A 82 5.69 -1.95 9.53
N PHE A 83 4.96 -2.97 9.97
CA PHE A 83 5.53 -4.27 10.30
C PHE A 83 4.66 -5.39 9.75
N ARG A 84 5.26 -6.32 9.01
CA ARG A 84 4.57 -7.48 8.45
C ARG A 84 5.36 -8.74 8.74
N ALA A 85 4.74 -9.70 9.43
CA ALA A 85 5.35 -10.98 9.80
C ALA A 85 5.28 -12.03 8.69
N GLU A 86 5.03 -11.61 7.46
CA GLU A 86 4.95 -12.49 6.30
C GLU A 86 6.25 -13.28 6.08
N ASN A 87 6.14 -14.60 5.94
CA ASN A 87 7.29 -15.45 5.63
C ASN A 87 7.60 -15.40 4.12
N SER A 88 7.86 -14.20 3.61
CA SER A 88 8.16 -13.94 2.21
C SER A 88 9.66 -13.67 2.00
N ASN A 89 10.30 -14.45 1.16
CA ASN A 89 11.72 -14.34 0.80
C ASN A 89 11.94 -13.70 -0.59
N THR A 90 11.07 -12.78 -0.99
CA THR A 90 11.24 -12.08 -2.26
C THR A 90 12.19 -10.87 -2.11
N THR A 91 12.64 -10.34 -3.23
CA THR A 91 13.48 -9.13 -3.28
C THR A 91 12.73 -7.84 -2.93
N ARG A 92 11.41 -7.87 -2.78
CA ARG A 92 10.55 -6.69 -2.56
C ARG A 92 9.87 -6.65 -1.19
N HIS A 93 10.17 -7.63 -0.30
CA HIS A 93 9.55 -7.72 1.03
C HIS A 93 10.57 -7.59 2.16
N ALA A 94 10.26 -6.73 3.10
CA ALA A 94 10.92 -6.61 4.41
C ALA A 94 9.86 -6.72 5.51
N ALA A 95 10.26 -7.17 6.70
CA ALA A 95 9.36 -7.32 7.84
C ALA A 95 9.12 -5.99 8.58
N GLU A 96 10.01 -5.03 8.42
CA GLU A 96 9.92 -3.66 8.93
C GLU A 96 10.32 -2.71 7.80
N PHE A 97 9.46 -1.72 7.52
CA PHE A 97 9.65 -0.72 6.47
C PHE A 97 8.81 0.52 6.79
N TRP A 98 9.00 1.59 6.02
CA TRP A 98 8.24 2.82 6.20
C TRP A 98 7.17 2.99 5.13
N MET A 99 6.02 3.51 5.52
CA MET A 99 4.96 3.86 4.58
C MET A 99 4.62 5.34 4.64
N VAL A 100 4.33 5.89 3.47
CA VAL A 100 3.69 7.20 3.29
C VAL A 100 2.24 6.91 2.92
N GLU A 101 1.30 7.35 3.77
CA GLU A 101 -0.11 6.96 3.64
C GLU A 101 -1.01 8.21 3.79
N PRO A 102 -1.35 8.90 2.69
CA PRO A 102 -2.35 9.96 2.71
C PRO A 102 -3.77 9.39 2.80
N GLU A 103 -4.63 10.12 3.51
CA GLU A 103 -6.09 9.90 3.55
C GLU A 103 -6.79 11.24 3.30
N MET A 104 -7.73 11.26 2.38
CA MET A 104 -8.38 12.46 1.87
C MET A 104 -9.90 12.38 2.04
N ALA A 105 -10.47 13.26 2.86
CA ALA A 105 -11.91 13.42 2.94
C ALA A 105 -12.47 14.05 1.65
N PHE A 106 -13.72 13.73 1.31
CA PHE A 106 -14.44 14.19 0.12
C PHE A 106 -13.74 13.79 -1.20
N CYS A 107 -12.97 12.71 -1.17
CA CYS A 107 -12.24 12.16 -2.31
C CYS A 107 -12.84 10.81 -2.73
N ASP A 108 -12.92 10.58 -4.02
CA ASP A 108 -13.29 9.32 -4.63
C ASP A 108 -12.06 8.59 -5.20
N LEU A 109 -12.27 7.42 -5.81
CA LEU A 109 -11.20 6.66 -6.44
C LEU A 109 -10.45 7.46 -7.51
N TYR A 110 -11.14 8.30 -8.28
CA TYR A 110 -10.50 9.05 -9.36
C TYR A 110 -9.60 10.16 -8.84
N GLY A 111 -10.04 10.86 -7.78
CA GLY A 111 -9.20 11.82 -7.08
C GLY A 111 -7.99 11.18 -6.41
N ASP A 112 -8.15 9.97 -5.88
CA ASP A 112 -7.06 9.18 -5.29
C ASP A 112 -6.02 8.77 -6.36
N MET A 113 -6.48 8.31 -7.53
CA MET A 113 -5.59 8.03 -8.68
C MET A 113 -4.83 9.27 -9.15
N ASP A 114 -5.49 10.45 -9.22
CA ASP A 114 -4.85 11.71 -9.61
C ASP A 114 -3.75 12.09 -8.60
N MET A 115 -4.03 11.96 -7.30
CA MET A 115 -3.08 12.27 -6.24
C MET A 115 -1.89 11.31 -6.24
N ALA A 116 -2.13 10.01 -6.44
CA ALA A 116 -1.07 9.00 -6.51
C ALA A 116 -0.14 9.21 -7.72
N GLU A 117 -0.71 9.51 -8.91
CA GLU A 117 0.07 9.87 -10.09
C GLU A 117 0.91 11.11 -9.85
N ALA A 118 0.30 12.19 -9.29
CA ALA A 118 1.00 13.43 -8.99
C ALA A 118 2.14 13.21 -7.97
N PHE A 119 1.92 12.39 -6.96
CA PHE A 119 2.92 12.04 -5.94
C PHE A 119 4.12 11.31 -6.54
N VAL A 120 3.89 10.27 -7.33
CA VAL A 120 4.98 9.49 -7.95
C VAL A 120 5.77 10.39 -8.91
N ARG A 121 5.10 11.17 -9.74
CA ARG A 121 5.76 12.11 -10.69
C ARG A 121 6.57 13.18 -9.98
N PHE A 122 6.07 13.69 -8.86
CA PHE A 122 6.78 14.66 -8.04
C PHE A 122 8.07 14.07 -7.47
N LEU A 123 8.01 12.86 -6.88
CA LEU A 123 9.19 12.20 -6.31
C LEU A 123 10.25 11.88 -7.35
N VAL A 124 9.83 11.43 -8.52
CA VAL A 124 10.75 11.18 -9.66
C VAL A 124 11.36 12.48 -10.15
N GLY A 125 10.56 13.55 -10.25
CA GLY A 125 11.05 14.88 -10.62
C GLY A 125 12.07 15.42 -9.63
N ASP A 126 11.80 15.31 -8.33
CA ASP A 126 12.71 15.71 -7.27
C ASP A 126 14.05 14.93 -7.32
N ALA A 127 13.99 13.62 -7.53
CA ALA A 127 15.19 12.80 -7.68
C ALA A 127 16.04 13.23 -8.89
N LEU A 128 15.42 13.49 -10.02
CA LEU A 128 16.12 13.93 -11.24
C LEU A 128 16.72 15.34 -11.12
N GLU A 129 16.09 16.22 -10.35
CA GLU A 129 16.50 17.63 -10.21
C GLU A 129 17.44 17.85 -9.03
N ASN A 130 17.10 17.33 -7.85
CA ASN A 130 17.80 17.60 -6.61
C ASN A 130 18.83 16.53 -6.21
N SER A 131 18.81 15.36 -6.89
CA SER A 131 19.79 14.26 -6.72
C SER A 131 20.39 13.83 -8.06
N ALA A 132 20.59 14.78 -8.96
CA ALA A 132 21.04 14.53 -10.34
C ALA A 132 22.40 13.81 -10.42
N GLU A 133 23.33 14.11 -9.50
CA GLU A 133 24.67 13.49 -9.45
C GLU A 133 24.57 12.04 -8.99
N GLU A 134 23.72 11.74 -7.99
CA GLU A 134 23.46 10.40 -7.51
C GLU A 134 22.74 9.56 -8.57
N VAL A 135 21.75 10.12 -9.24
CA VAL A 135 21.06 9.45 -10.36
C VAL A 135 22.05 9.14 -11.50
N GLU A 136 22.96 10.05 -11.84
CA GLU A 136 23.99 9.80 -12.85
C GLU A 136 24.95 8.69 -12.42
N PHE A 137 25.40 8.69 -11.16
CA PHE A 137 26.24 7.65 -10.59
C PHE A 137 25.52 6.29 -10.65
N LEU A 138 24.25 6.23 -10.19
CA LEU A 138 23.47 5.01 -10.18
C LEU A 138 23.16 4.51 -11.60
N THR A 139 22.89 5.43 -12.54
CA THR A 139 22.73 5.09 -13.97
C THR A 139 23.98 4.43 -14.53
N ARG A 140 25.16 4.93 -14.16
CA ARG A 140 26.41 4.40 -14.66
C ARG A 140 26.80 3.06 -14.07
N PHE A 141 26.55 2.84 -12.77
CA PHE A 141 27.13 1.73 -12.01
C PHE A 141 26.11 0.68 -11.53
N VAL A 142 24.81 1.01 -11.48
CA VAL A 142 23.77 0.12 -10.96
C VAL A 142 22.80 -0.29 -12.08
N ASP A 143 22.15 0.66 -12.73
CA ASP A 143 21.15 0.38 -13.77
C ASP A 143 21.29 1.40 -14.93
N LYS A 144 21.80 0.95 -16.06
CA LYS A 144 22.06 1.80 -17.22
C LYS A 144 20.80 2.47 -17.82
N GLY A 145 19.63 1.89 -17.59
CA GLY A 145 18.34 2.42 -18.04
C GLY A 145 17.64 3.35 -17.03
N LEU A 146 18.24 3.58 -15.85
CA LEU A 146 17.60 4.26 -14.74
C LEU A 146 17.11 5.66 -15.12
N ARG A 147 18.00 6.55 -15.60
CA ARG A 147 17.65 7.93 -15.93
C ARG A 147 16.54 8.01 -16.97
N GLU A 148 16.66 7.25 -18.06
CA GLU A 148 15.66 7.22 -19.14
C GLU A 148 14.29 6.75 -18.61
N ARG A 149 14.27 5.73 -17.76
CA ARG A 149 13.04 5.24 -17.13
C ARG A 149 12.40 6.29 -16.21
N LEU A 150 13.20 6.98 -15.39
CA LEU A 150 12.71 8.04 -14.50
C LEU A 150 12.16 9.24 -15.31
N GLU A 151 12.88 9.71 -16.34
CA GLU A 151 12.42 10.78 -17.23
C GLU A 151 11.12 10.37 -17.93
N HIS A 152 11.02 9.15 -18.42
CA HIS A 152 9.80 8.62 -19.04
C HIS A 152 8.61 8.62 -18.07
N VAL A 153 8.78 8.16 -16.83
CA VAL A 153 7.71 8.16 -15.81
C VAL A 153 7.31 9.59 -15.42
N LYS A 154 8.27 10.51 -15.33
CA LYS A 154 7.99 11.94 -15.05
C LYS A 154 7.13 12.59 -16.15
N GLU A 155 7.40 12.28 -17.40
CA GLU A 155 6.82 12.99 -18.55
C GLU A 155 5.52 12.36 -19.08
N THR A 156 5.38 11.03 -18.93
CA THR A 156 4.27 10.29 -19.53
C THR A 156 3.06 10.22 -18.59
N PRO A 157 1.85 10.58 -19.02
CA PRO A 157 0.63 10.34 -18.25
C PRO A 157 0.42 8.86 -17.96
N PHE A 158 -0.07 8.54 -16.76
CA PHE A 158 -0.34 7.15 -16.37
C PHE A 158 -1.63 6.65 -17.04
N VAL A 159 -1.54 5.47 -17.63
CA VAL A 159 -2.73 4.83 -18.22
C VAL A 159 -3.60 4.26 -17.11
N ARG A 160 -4.90 4.50 -17.15
CA ARG A 160 -5.89 3.89 -16.25
C ARG A 160 -6.52 2.71 -16.95
N CYS A 161 -6.37 1.52 -16.39
CA CYS A 161 -6.84 0.26 -16.92
C CYS A 161 -7.63 -0.48 -15.84
N SER A 162 -8.87 -0.85 -16.09
CA SER A 162 -9.59 -1.67 -15.11
C SER A 162 -8.94 -3.05 -14.99
N TYR A 163 -9.08 -3.67 -13.81
CA TYR A 163 -8.57 -5.03 -13.58
C TYR A 163 -9.11 -6.03 -14.61
N THR A 164 -10.38 -5.91 -14.98
CA THR A 164 -10.99 -6.78 -16.00
C THR A 164 -10.33 -6.60 -17.36
N GLU A 165 -10.08 -5.36 -17.80
CA GLU A 165 -9.33 -5.08 -19.03
C GLU A 165 -7.90 -5.57 -18.96
N ALA A 166 -7.22 -5.39 -17.81
CA ALA A 166 -5.86 -5.89 -17.60
C ALA A 166 -5.78 -7.42 -17.75
N VAL A 167 -6.72 -8.15 -17.13
CA VAL A 167 -6.82 -9.62 -17.30
C VAL A 167 -7.08 -10.00 -18.76
N ASP A 168 -7.98 -9.30 -19.44
CA ASP A 168 -8.26 -9.52 -20.86
C ASP A 168 -7.04 -9.31 -21.76
N ILE A 169 -6.25 -8.25 -21.48
CA ILE A 169 -5.00 -7.95 -22.19
C ILE A 169 -3.99 -9.10 -21.97
N LEU A 170 -3.82 -9.53 -20.73
CA LEU A 170 -2.91 -10.64 -20.38
C LEU A 170 -3.29 -11.94 -21.07
N LEU A 171 -4.59 -12.31 -21.06
CA LEU A 171 -5.10 -13.52 -21.72
C LEU A 171 -4.92 -13.47 -23.25
N LYS A 172 -5.06 -12.30 -23.87
CA LYS A 172 -4.92 -12.11 -25.31
C LYS A 172 -3.48 -11.90 -25.76
N SER A 173 -2.52 -11.79 -24.85
CA SER A 173 -1.11 -11.51 -25.16
C SER A 173 -0.40 -12.62 -25.94
N GLY A 174 -0.90 -13.85 -25.87
CA GLY A 174 -0.25 -15.04 -26.42
C GLY A 174 1.00 -15.48 -25.64
N LYS A 175 1.33 -14.79 -24.53
CA LYS A 175 2.47 -15.09 -23.68
C LYS A 175 2.12 -16.17 -22.67
N THR A 176 3.06 -17.07 -22.39
CA THR A 176 2.94 -18.02 -21.29
C THR A 176 3.56 -17.38 -20.04
N PHE A 177 2.78 -17.24 -19.00
CA PHE A 177 3.20 -16.76 -17.69
C PHE A 177 3.46 -17.94 -16.75
N ASP A 178 4.38 -17.77 -15.81
CA ASP A 178 4.67 -18.77 -14.78
C ASP A 178 3.44 -18.97 -13.86
N TYR A 179 2.70 -17.89 -13.62
CA TYR A 179 1.43 -17.90 -12.90
C TYR A 179 0.27 -17.75 -13.89
N PRO A 180 -0.59 -18.77 -14.06
CA PRO A 180 -1.70 -18.74 -15.00
C PRO A 180 -2.67 -17.58 -14.72
N VAL A 181 -3.03 -16.86 -15.78
CA VAL A 181 -3.96 -15.73 -15.70
C VAL A 181 -5.39 -16.19 -15.70
N SER A 182 -6.18 -15.72 -14.75
CA SER A 182 -7.64 -15.83 -14.74
C SER A 182 -8.25 -14.65 -13.98
N TRP A 183 -9.52 -14.33 -14.23
CA TRP A 183 -10.19 -13.30 -13.45
C TRP A 183 -10.33 -13.73 -11.97
N GLY A 184 -10.00 -12.87 -11.05
CA GLY A 184 -10.07 -13.11 -9.60
C GLY A 184 -8.73 -13.48 -8.94
N ILE A 185 -7.63 -13.52 -9.69
CA ILE A 185 -6.29 -13.74 -9.10
C ILE A 185 -5.62 -12.43 -8.67
N ASN A 186 -4.69 -12.51 -7.72
CA ASN A 186 -3.73 -11.43 -7.51
C ASN A 186 -2.75 -11.38 -8.71
N LEU A 187 -2.60 -10.19 -9.32
CA LEU A 187 -1.59 -10.00 -10.36
C LEU A 187 -0.21 -10.22 -9.75
N GLN A 188 0.61 -10.98 -10.47
CA GLN A 188 2.00 -11.23 -10.09
C GLN A 188 2.93 -10.26 -10.80
N SER A 189 4.16 -10.11 -10.30
CA SER A 189 5.15 -9.19 -10.86
C SER A 189 5.36 -9.33 -12.38
N GLU A 190 5.26 -10.54 -12.92
CA GLU A 190 5.37 -10.78 -14.36
C GLU A 190 4.19 -10.20 -15.15
N HIS A 191 2.97 -10.24 -14.57
CA HIS A 191 1.78 -9.63 -15.16
C HIS A 191 1.88 -8.10 -15.16
N GLU A 192 2.29 -7.52 -14.02
CA GLU A 192 2.49 -6.08 -13.84
C GLU A 192 3.54 -5.54 -14.81
N ARG A 193 4.66 -6.24 -14.94
CA ARG A 193 5.73 -5.87 -15.87
C ARG A 193 5.29 -6.00 -17.32
N PHE A 194 4.55 -7.03 -17.68
CA PHE A 194 4.01 -7.14 -19.03
C PHE A 194 3.12 -5.94 -19.38
N LEU A 195 2.24 -5.53 -18.46
CA LEU A 195 1.37 -4.37 -18.67
C LEU A 195 2.17 -3.08 -18.86
N THR A 196 3.17 -2.84 -17.98
CA THR A 196 3.93 -1.58 -17.98
C THR A 196 5.06 -1.52 -19.01
N GLU A 197 5.73 -2.64 -19.30
CA GLU A 197 6.95 -2.66 -20.13
C GLU A 197 6.70 -3.13 -21.57
N GLU A 198 5.73 -4.03 -21.79
CA GLU A 198 5.51 -4.63 -23.10
C GLU A 198 4.24 -4.09 -23.79
N HIS A 199 3.12 -4.02 -23.06
CA HIS A 199 1.82 -3.63 -23.63
C HIS A 199 1.66 -2.11 -23.71
N PHE A 200 1.57 -1.42 -22.57
CA PHE A 200 1.35 0.04 -22.55
C PHE A 200 2.64 0.84 -22.70
N LYS A 201 3.77 0.29 -22.28
CA LYS A 201 5.10 0.91 -22.29
C LYS A 201 5.14 2.23 -21.53
N CYS A 202 4.38 2.32 -20.44
CA CYS A 202 4.27 3.48 -19.56
C CYS A 202 3.75 3.03 -18.18
N PRO A 203 3.74 3.91 -17.15
CA PRO A 203 3.08 3.60 -15.90
C PRO A 203 1.59 3.34 -16.07
N VAL A 204 1.05 2.41 -15.29
CA VAL A 204 -0.35 1.98 -15.38
C VAL A 204 -0.98 1.99 -13.99
N ILE A 205 -2.16 2.57 -13.88
CA ILE A 205 -3.00 2.43 -12.68
C ILE A 205 -4.06 1.38 -12.99
N VAL A 206 -3.92 0.21 -12.37
CA VAL A 206 -4.94 -0.84 -12.44
C VAL A 206 -5.96 -0.61 -11.35
N TYR A 207 -7.25 -0.60 -11.67
CA TYR A 207 -8.29 -0.28 -10.72
C TYR A 207 -9.53 -1.19 -10.83
N ASN A 208 -10.43 -1.13 -9.84
CA ASN A 208 -11.64 -1.95 -9.75
C ASN A 208 -11.33 -3.46 -9.69
N TYR A 209 -10.62 -3.84 -8.64
CA TYR A 209 -10.24 -5.24 -8.37
C TYR A 209 -11.42 -6.09 -7.87
N PRO A 210 -11.38 -7.41 -8.05
CA PRO A 210 -12.34 -8.32 -7.42
C PRO A 210 -12.33 -8.19 -5.89
N LYS A 211 -13.53 -8.14 -5.29
CA LYS A 211 -13.69 -7.97 -3.84
C LYS A 211 -13.12 -9.10 -3.00
N GLU A 212 -12.99 -10.30 -3.60
CA GLU A 212 -12.50 -11.49 -2.92
C GLU A 212 -11.00 -11.43 -2.60
N ILE A 213 -10.25 -10.61 -3.33
CA ILE A 213 -8.79 -10.50 -3.19
C ILE A 213 -8.33 -9.16 -2.59
N LYS A 214 -9.25 -8.36 -2.10
CA LYS A 214 -8.95 -7.04 -1.50
C LYS A 214 -9.56 -6.94 -0.09
N PRO A 215 -9.01 -6.07 0.80
CA PRO A 215 -9.45 -5.90 2.17
C PRO A 215 -10.90 -5.43 2.32
N PHE A 216 -11.44 -5.61 3.55
CA PHE A 216 -12.83 -5.35 3.91
C PHE A 216 -13.29 -3.90 3.80
N TYR A 217 -12.37 -2.96 3.98
CA TYR A 217 -12.64 -1.52 4.04
C TYR A 217 -12.77 -0.84 2.67
N MET A 218 -12.48 -1.55 1.58
CA MET A 218 -12.57 -0.98 0.24
C MET A 218 -14.01 -0.90 -0.23
N ARG A 219 -14.39 0.23 -0.82
CA ARG A 219 -15.76 0.51 -1.24
C ARG A 219 -16.21 -0.45 -2.33
N LEU A 220 -17.34 -1.13 -2.10
CA LEU A 220 -17.94 -2.04 -3.06
C LEU A 220 -18.58 -1.25 -4.22
N ASN A 221 -18.24 -1.60 -5.46
CA ASN A 221 -18.86 -1.05 -6.65
C ASN A 221 -20.31 -1.51 -6.82
N GLU A 222 -21.07 -0.82 -7.67
CA GLU A 222 -22.47 -1.13 -7.94
C GLU A 222 -22.68 -2.51 -8.60
N ASP A 223 -21.64 -3.06 -9.23
CA ASP A 223 -21.66 -4.40 -9.81
C ASP A 223 -21.70 -5.53 -8.76
N GLY A 224 -21.46 -5.20 -7.49
CA GLY A 224 -21.42 -6.13 -6.36
C GLY A 224 -20.26 -7.14 -6.40
N ARG A 225 -19.35 -7.03 -7.35
CA ARG A 225 -18.26 -7.96 -7.64
C ARG A 225 -16.88 -7.34 -7.47
N THR A 226 -16.75 -6.06 -7.73
CA THR A 226 -15.49 -5.34 -7.66
C THR A 226 -15.51 -4.28 -6.56
N VAL A 227 -14.33 -3.87 -6.12
CA VAL A 227 -14.14 -2.77 -5.17
C VAL A 227 -13.28 -1.68 -5.81
N THR A 228 -13.45 -0.45 -5.32
CA THR A 228 -12.72 0.75 -5.77
C THR A 228 -11.26 0.75 -5.32
N ALA A 229 -10.56 -0.37 -5.51
CA ALA A 229 -9.13 -0.49 -5.30
C ALA A 229 -8.35 0.05 -6.49
N MET A 230 -7.14 0.51 -6.26
CA MET A 230 -6.16 0.84 -7.29
C MET A 230 -4.76 0.38 -6.88
N ASP A 231 -3.96 -0.05 -7.87
CA ASP A 231 -2.53 -0.28 -7.72
C ASP A 231 -1.80 0.50 -8.82
N VAL A 232 -0.82 1.33 -8.45
CA VAL A 232 0.03 2.08 -9.40
C VAL A 232 1.23 1.23 -9.72
N LEU A 233 1.35 0.87 -10.99
CA LEU A 233 2.41 0.03 -11.54
C LEU A 233 3.41 0.90 -12.31
N VAL A 234 4.70 0.72 -12.05
CA VAL A 234 5.77 1.39 -12.78
C VAL A 234 6.73 0.38 -13.41
N PRO A 235 7.35 0.71 -14.56
CA PRO A 235 8.33 -0.17 -15.19
C PRO A 235 9.51 -0.48 -14.27
N GLY A 236 9.97 -1.73 -14.25
CA GLY A 236 11.11 -2.21 -13.46
C GLY A 236 10.75 -2.72 -12.05
N ILE A 237 9.75 -2.12 -11.40
CA ILE A 237 9.34 -2.49 -10.03
C ILE A 237 7.99 -3.24 -10.03
N GLY A 238 7.02 -2.82 -10.85
CA GLY A 238 5.61 -3.23 -10.73
C GLY A 238 4.89 -2.34 -9.75
N GLU A 239 4.09 -2.90 -8.84
CA GLU A 239 3.33 -2.14 -7.85
C GLU A 239 4.23 -1.31 -6.92
N ILE A 240 3.97 0.00 -6.87
CA ILE A 240 4.70 0.98 -6.03
C ILE A 240 3.77 1.71 -5.06
N VAL A 241 2.48 1.83 -5.40
CA VAL A 241 1.41 2.42 -4.58
C VAL A 241 0.18 1.53 -4.66
N GLY A 242 -0.44 1.26 -3.53
CA GLY A 242 -1.75 0.62 -3.44
C GLY A 242 -2.74 1.51 -2.70
N GLY A 243 -3.97 1.66 -3.21
CA GLY A 243 -4.96 2.56 -2.63
C GLY A 243 -6.40 2.15 -2.90
N SER A 244 -7.33 2.90 -2.34
CA SER A 244 -8.76 2.72 -2.61
C SER A 244 -9.60 3.89 -2.09
N GLN A 245 -10.79 4.04 -2.64
CA GLN A 245 -11.87 4.70 -1.90
C GLN A 245 -12.33 3.78 -0.77
N ARG A 246 -12.61 4.35 0.40
CA ARG A 246 -12.99 3.60 1.59
C ARG A 246 -14.51 3.36 1.62
N GLU A 247 -14.96 2.26 2.23
CA GLU A 247 -16.39 1.98 2.36
C GLU A 247 -17.00 2.89 3.42
N GLU A 248 -17.82 3.82 2.98
CA GLU A 248 -18.52 4.78 3.83
C GLU A 248 -19.90 4.28 4.29
N ARG A 249 -20.45 3.23 3.67
CA ARG A 249 -21.76 2.65 3.99
C ARG A 249 -21.62 1.61 5.09
N LEU A 250 -22.17 1.91 6.27
CA LEU A 250 -22.01 1.10 7.47
C LEU A 250 -22.48 -0.34 7.29
N ASP A 251 -23.62 -0.55 6.69
CA ASP A 251 -24.23 -1.87 6.46
C ASP A 251 -23.34 -2.77 5.58
N ILE A 252 -22.73 -2.20 4.54
CA ILE A 252 -21.83 -2.92 3.63
C ILE A 252 -20.49 -3.19 4.32
N LEU A 253 -19.95 -2.23 5.08
CA LEU A 253 -18.74 -2.43 5.85
C LEU A 253 -18.90 -3.58 6.87
N GLU A 254 -19.99 -3.60 7.63
CA GLU A 254 -20.30 -4.65 8.59
C GLU A 254 -20.51 -6.01 7.90
N GLU A 255 -21.12 -6.04 6.71
CA GLU A 255 -21.25 -7.26 5.90
C GLU A 255 -19.88 -7.79 5.44
N ASN A 256 -19.00 -6.90 4.97
CA ASN A 256 -17.63 -7.26 4.56
C ASN A 256 -16.83 -7.85 5.73
N MET A 257 -16.91 -7.22 6.93
CA MET A 257 -16.24 -7.75 8.13
C MET A 257 -16.76 -9.15 8.49
N ARG A 258 -18.09 -9.37 8.46
CA ARG A 258 -18.68 -10.70 8.70
C ARG A 258 -18.25 -11.73 7.66
N ARG A 259 -18.23 -11.35 6.38
CA ARG A 259 -17.77 -12.22 5.28
C ARG A 259 -16.33 -12.69 5.47
N MET A 260 -15.48 -11.83 5.99
CA MET A 260 -14.07 -12.13 6.28
C MET A 260 -13.86 -12.80 7.64
N GLY A 261 -14.92 -13.05 8.42
CA GLY A 261 -14.84 -13.69 9.74
C GLY A 261 -14.14 -12.85 10.80
N MET A 262 -14.17 -11.52 10.64
CA MET A 262 -13.51 -10.58 11.56
C MET A 262 -14.28 -10.46 12.89
N ASN A 263 -13.56 -10.12 13.96
CA ASN A 263 -14.15 -9.84 15.24
C ASN A 263 -14.78 -8.42 15.25
N GLU A 264 -16.08 -8.30 15.03
CA GLU A 264 -16.81 -7.03 14.94
C GLU A 264 -16.57 -6.13 16.17
N GLU A 265 -16.43 -6.69 17.38
CA GLU A 265 -16.19 -5.90 18.58
C GLU A 265 -14.82 -5.20 18.57
N ALA A 266 -13.79 -5.86 18.01
CA ALA A 266 -12.45 -5.27 17.87
C ALA A 266 -12.43 -4.09 16.89
N TYR A 267 -13.34 -4.09 15.90
CA TYR A 267 -13.46 -3.03 14.88
C TYR A 267 -14.65 -2.09 15.10
N ARG A 268 -15.34 -2.18 16.23
CA ARG A 268 -16.49 -1.35 16.55
C ARG A 268 -16.16 0.14 16.45
N TRP A 269 -15.01 0.56 16.97
CA TRP A 269 -14.55 1.94 16.91
C TRP A 269 -14.39 2.45 15.47
N TYR A 270 -13.96 1.59 14.54
CA TYR A 270 -13.82 1.90 13.13
C TYR A 270 -15.20 1.97 12.43
N ALA A 271 -16.10 1.05 12.73
CA ALA A 271 -17.49 1.10 12.26
C ALA A 271 -18.23 2.35 12.78
N ASP A 272 -17.91 2.81 14.00
CA ASP A 272 -18.50 4.01 14.61
C ASP A 272 -18.16 5.29 13.83
N LEU A 273 -17.05 5.35 13.09
CA LEU A 273 -16.78 6.44 12.14
C LEU A 273 -17.87 6.56 11.08
N ARG A 274 -18.51 5.46 10.70
CA ARG A 274 -19.64 5.45 9.74
C ARG A 274 -20.99 5.66 10.42
N ARG A 275 -21.13 5.18 11.65
CA ARG A 275 -22.39 5.26 12.42
C ARG A 275 -22.71 6.68 12.87
N TYR A 276 -21.70 7.45 13.27
CA TYR A 276 -21.89 8.79 13.84
C TYR A 276 -21.61 9.93 12.86
N GLY A 277 -21.20 9.64 11.68
CA GLY A 277 -20.99 10.59 10.60
C GLY A 277 -19.73 10.30 9.83
N THR A 278 -19.88 10.21 8.52
CA THR A 278 -18.76 9.96 7.60
C THR A 278 -18.94 10.78 6.34
N VAL A 279 -17.89 10.81 5.54
CA VAL A 279 -17.88 11.37 4.19
C VAL A 279 -17.24 10.37 3.24
N PRO A 280 -17.50 10.42 1.94
CA PRO A 280 -16.63 9.72 0.98
C PRO A 280 -15.18 10.12 1.21
N HIS A 281 -14.30 9.15 1.35
CA HIS A 281 -12.88 9.39 1.54
C HIS A 281 -12.07 8.29 0.87
N ALA A 282 -10.85 8.61 0.51
CA ALA A 282 -9.95 7.74 -0.22
C ALA A 282 -8.51 7.99 0.21
N GLY A 283 -7.66 7.01 -0.01
CA GLY A 283 -6.25 7.14 0.29
C GLY A 283 -5.44 5.97 -0.25
N PHE A 284 -4.13 6.13 -0.18
CA PHE A 284 -3.21 5.12 -0.66
C PHE A 284 -2.02 4.92 0.29
N GLY A 285 -1.34 3.80 0.14
CA GLY A 285 -0.07 3.52 0.80
C GLY A 285 1.06 3.39 -0.21
N ALA A 286 2.18 4.07 0.05
CA ALA A 286 3.40 3.96 -0.72
C ALA A 286 4.55 3.49 0.19
N GLY A 287 5.11 2.31 -0.10
CA GLY A 287 6.27 1.79 0.61
C GLY A 287 7.52 2.62 0.29
N PHE A 288 8.11 3.27 1.29
CA PHE A 288 9.24 4.18 1.09
C PHE A 288 10.45 3.47 0.49
N GLU A 289 10.73 2.26 0.92
CA GLU A 289 11.85 1.44 0.40
C GLU A 289 11.61 1.02 -1.05
N ARG A 290 10.37 0.73 -1.46
CA ARG A 290 10.04 0.48 -2.88
C ARG A 290 10.24 1.74 -3.72
N LEU A 291 9.90 2.92 -3.20
CA LEU A 291 10.19 4.19 -3.86
C LEU A 291 11.70 4.39 -4.00
N LEU A 292 12.50 4.09 -2.96
CA LEU A 292 13.97 4.14 -3.03
C LEU A 292 14.51 3.14 -4.07
N MET A 293 14.04 1.90 -4.08
CA MET A 293 14.43 0.92 -5.12
C MET A 293 14.15 1.48 -6.52
N PHE A 294 13.01 2.12 -6.72
CA PHE A 294 12.62 2.67 -8.01
C PHE A 294 13.55 3.79 -8.46
N VAL A 295 13.81 4.78 -7.60
CA VAL A 295 14.64 5.95 -7.97
C VAL A 295 16.14 5.65 -7.98
N THR A 296 16.58 4.54 -7.38
CA THR A 296 18.00 4.13 -7.37
C THR A 296 18.35 3.03 -8.37
N GLY A 297 17.35 2.31 -8.90
CA GLY A 297 17.56 1.14 -9.77
C GLY A 297 18.03 -0.11 -9.02
N VAL A 298 18.06 -0.06 -7.68
CA VAL A 298 18.43 -1.22 -6.84
C VAL A 298 17.29 -2.24 -6.88
N THR A 299 17.62 -3.51 -7.07
CA THR A 299 16.63 -4.57 -7.30
C THR A 299 16.26 -5.38 -6.05
N ASN A 300 16.92 -5.14 -4.92
CA ASN A 300 16.67 -5.85 -3.67
C ASN A 300 16.44 -4.86 -2.53
N ILE A 301 15.31 -4.96 -1.87
CA ILE A 301 14.91 -4.07 -0.75
C ILE A 301 15.91 -4.08 0.41
N ARG A 302 16.64 -5.20 0.60
CA ARG A 302 17.70 -5.30 1.63
C ARG A 302 18.86 -4.37 1.39
N ASP A 303 19.07 -3.95 0.14
CA ASP A 303 20.19 -3.10 -0.25
C ASP A 303 19.87 -1.59 -0.13
N VAL A 304 18.61 -1.23 0.09
CA VAL A 304 18.18 0.14 0.39
C VAL A 304 17.90 0.37 1.89
N LEU A 305 18.05 -0.66 2.71
CA LEU A 305 17.89 -0.62 4.16
C LEU A 305 19.24 -0.84 4.85
N PRO A 306 19.74 0.08 5.69
CA PRO A 306 20.98 -0.12 6.44
C PRO A 306 20.95 -1.34 7.38
N PHE A 307 19.76 -1.61 7.96
CA PHE A 307 19.53 -2.71 8.89
C PHE A 307 18.23 -3.45 8.53
N ALA A 308 18.27 -4.24 7.47
CA ALA A 308 17.08 -4.92 6.96
C ALA A 308 16.54 -5.98 7.95
N ARG A 309 15.23 -5.95 8.20
CA ARG A 309 14.50 -6.98 8.94
C ARG A 309 13.76 -7.87 7.94
N THR A 310 14.13 -9.13 7.90
CA THR A 310 13.55 -10.13 6.98
C THR A 310 13.46 -11.47 7.68
N PRO A 311 12.70 -12.46 7.14
CA PRO A 311 12.66 -13.79 7.73
C PRO A 311 14.07 -14.31 8.02
N ARG A 312 14.31 -14.75 9.26
CA ARG A 312 15.59 -15.25 9.79
C ARG A 312 16.74 -14.24 9.83
N ASN A 313 16.46 -12.96 9.66
CA ASN A 313 17.47 -11.90 9.80
C ASN A 313 16.97 -10.77 10.69
N CYS A 314 17.56 -10.66 11.88
CA CYS A 314 17.33 -9.60 12.87
C CYS A 314 18.66 -9.32 13.61
N GLU A 315 19.75 -9.25 12.85
CA GLU A 315 21.07 -8.92 13.40
C GLU A 315 21.21 -7.40 13.58
N PHE A 316 21.86 -6.99 14.66
CA PHE A 316 22.04 -5.59 15.13
C PHE A 316 20.83 -4.98 15.86
#